data_5f357090466e0dcc2b5a3e2eb5482d31
#
_entry.id   5f357090466e0dcc2b5a3e2eb5482d31
#
_cell.length_a   1.000
_cell.length_b   1.000
_cell.length_c   1.000
_cell.angle_alpha   90.00
_cell.angle_beta   90.00
_cell.angle_gamma   90.00
#
_symmetry.space_group_name_H-M   'P 1'
#
loop_
_entity.id
_entity.type
_entity.pdbx_description
1 polymer ?
#
loop_
_entity_poly.entity_id
_entity_poly.type
_entity_poly.pdbx_seq_one_letter_code
_entity_poly.pdbx_strand_id
1 'polypeptide(L)' 'MLYEFKLLPEQEQYRTLFNQGEFITYRLEPNARFALYALEKFFVEVEYNAKSNKIVNKVSFVSGNKLDLYSGVKIL' A
#
# COMPACT_ATOMS: atom_id res chain seq x y z
N MET A 1 -4.24 -3.93 -13.75
CA MET A 1 -4.93 -2.65 -13.52
C MET A 1 -5.62 -2.65 -12.17
N LEU A 2 -5.90 -1.49 -11.61
CA LEU A 2 -6.51 -1.37 -10.29
C LEU A 2 -7.83 -2.11 -10.18
N TYR A 3 -8.70 -1.97 -11.18
CA TYR A 3 -10.01 -2.61 -11.15
C TYR A 3 -9.88 -4.13 -11.06
N GLU A 4 -9.00 -4.69 -11.86
CA GLU A 4 -8.78 -6.14 -11.86
C GLU A 4 -8.18 -6.60 -10.54
N PHE A 5 -7.28 -5.81 -9.98
CA PHE A 5 -6.69 -6.11 -8.68
C PHE A 5 -7.76 -6.18 -7.60
N LYS A 6 -8.70 -5.23 -7.61
CA LYS A 6 -9.77 -5.19 -6.61
C LYS A 6 -10.72 -6.37 -6.72
N LEU A 7 -10.80 -7.00 -7.88
CA LEU A 7 -11.67 -8.16 -8.07
C LEU A 7 -11.06 -9.46 -7.54
N LEU A 8 -9.76 -9.46 -7.26
CA LEU A 8 -9.11 -10.66 -6.75
C LEU A 8 -9.54 -10.91 -5.30
N PRO A 9 -9.57 -12.20 -4.89
CA PRO A 9 -9.70 -12.49 -3.47
C PRO A 9 -8.58 -11.82 -2.68
N GLU A 10 -8.84 -11.48 -1.43
CA GLU A 10 -7.88 -10.74 -0.63
C GLU A 10 -6.52 -11.41 -0.58
N GLN A 11 -6.48 -12.72 -0.42
CA GLN A 11 -5.23 -13.46 -0.36
C GLN A 11 -4.43 -13.30 -1.65
N GLU A 12 -5.11 -13.29 -2.79
CA GLU A 12 -4.45 -13.11 -4.08
C GLU A 12 -3.99 -11.67 -4.27
N GLN A 13 -4.72 -10.72 -3.70
CA GLN A 13 -4.29 -9.33 -3.74
C GLN A 13 -2.94 -9.16 -3.04
N TYR A 14 -2.78 -9.74 -1.86
CA TYR A 14 -1.52 -9.66 -1.13
C TYR A 14 -0.41 -10.40 -1.87
N ARG A 15 -0.72 -11.55 -2.44
CA ARG A 15 0.27 -12.31 -3.20
C ARG A 15 0.79 -11.50 -4.39
N THR A 16 -0.13 -10.90 -5.14
CA THR A 16 0.24 -10.09 -6.30
C THR A 16 1.07 -8.88 -5.86
N LEU A 17 0.63 -8.23 -4.78
CA LEU A 17 1.31 -7.05 -4.28
C LEU A 17 2.76 -7.35 -3.89
N PHE A 18 2.97 -8.41 -3.13
CA PHE A 18 4.31 -8.70 -2.62
C PHE A 18 5.22 -9.36 -3.65
N ASN A 19 4.65 -9.95 -4.70
CA ASN A 19 5.46 -10.53 -5.77
C ASN A 19 5.77 -9.53 -6.89
N GLN A 20 4.85 -8.63 -7.18
CA GLN A 20 4.98 -7.73 -8.33
C GLN A 20 5.04 -6.26 -7.96
N GLY A 21 4.62 -5.92 -6.76
CA GLY A 21 4.64 -4.53 -6.32
C GLY A 21 6.05 -4.05 -6.01
N GLU A 22 6.27 -2.76 -6.20
CA GLU A 22 7.55 -2.14 -5.87
C GLU A 22 7.37 -1.30 -4.62
N PHE A 23 8.15 -1.62 -3.57
CA PHE A 23 8.11 -0.85 -2.34
C PHE A 23 8.67 0.55 -2.60
N ILE A 24 7.94 1.57 -2.18
CA ILE A 24 8.36 2.95 -2.37
C ILE A 24 8.89 3.53 -1.05
N THR A 25 8.05 3.53 -0.02
CA THR A 25 8.42 4.09 1.26
C THR A 25 7.42 3.64 2.32
N TYR A 26 7.66 4.05 3.54
CA TYR A 26 6.73 3.78 4.61
C TYR A 26 6.51 5.04 5.43
N ARG A 27 5.43 5.04 6.23
CA ARG A 27 5.05 6.15 7.08
C ARG A 27 4.76 5.60 8.47
N LEU A 28 5.27 6.26 9.50
CA LEU A 28 5.09 5.82 10.88
C LEU A 28 4.07 6.68 11.59
N GLU A 29 3.17 6.02 12.32
CA GLU A 29 2.21 6.65 13.21
C GLU A 29 2.39 6.03 14.59
N PRO A 30 1.87 6.65 15.65
CA PRO A 30 2.08 6.11 17.00
C PRO A 30 1.64 4.65 17.17
N ASN A 31 0.54 4.27 16.53
CA ASN A 31 -0.02 2.93 16.70
C ASN A 31 -0.05 2.10 15.43
N ALA A 32 0.52 2.60 14.35
CA ALA A 32 0.44 1.93 13.07
C ALA A 32 1.64 2.24 12.20
N ARG A 33 1.95 1.33 11.29
CA ARG A 33 2.94 1.55 10.26
C ARG A 33 2.27 1.32 8.91
N PHE A 34 2.60 2.17 7.95
CA PHE A 34 2.03 2.10 6.62
C PHE A 34 3.16 1.93 5.61
N ALA A 35 3.03 0.95 4.74
CA ALA A 35 3.98 0.74 3.65
C ALA A 35 3.30 1.06 2.33
N LEU A 36 3.94 1.87 1.52
CA LEU A 36 3.41 2.27 0.22
C LEU A 36 4.11 1.50 -0.88
N TYR A 37 3.31 0.86 -1.71
CA TYR A 37 3.80 0.09 -2.86
C TYR A 37 3.22 0.65 -4.15
N ALA A 38 3.98 0.56 -5.23
CA ALA A 38 3.48 0.84 -6.56
C ALA A 38 3.24 -0.48 -7.28
N LEU A 39 2.11 -0.59 -7.94
CA LEU A 39 1.76 -1.80 -8.69
C LEU A 39 1.17 -1.36 -10.02
N GLU A 40 1.95 -1.50 -11.08
CA GLU A 40 1.61 -0.98 -12.41
C GLU A 40 1.36 0.52 -12.34
N LYS A 41 0.10 0.96 -12.51
CA LYS A 41 -0.23 2.38 -12.56
C LYS A 41 -1.03 2.84 -11.35
N PHE A 42 -1.02 2.06 -10.27
CA PHE A 42 -1.73 2.45 -9.06
C PHE A 42 -0.86 2.15 -7.84
N PHE A 43 -1.32 2.60 -6.69
CA PHE A 43 -0.60 2.45 -5.43
C PHE A 43 -1.42 1.63 -4.45
N VAL A 44 -0.73 0.93 -3.57
CA VAL A 44 -1.37 0.19 -2.48
C VAL A 44 -0.67 0.56 -1.19
N GLU A 45 -1.45 1.01 -0.21
CA GLU A 45 -0.93 1.30 1.12
C GLU A 45 -1.33 0.15 2.03
N VAL A 46 -0.36 -0.48 2.66
CA VAL A 46 -0.60 -1.59 3.58
C VAL A 46 -0.40 -1.08 5.00
N GLU A 47 -1.40 -1.29 5.84
CA GLU A 47 -1.34 -0.86 7.23
C GLU A 47 -0.98 -2.05 8.13
N TYR A 48 0.01 -1.83 9.01
CA TYR A 48 0.46 -2.83 9.97
C TYR A 48 0.21 -2.31 11.38
N ASN A 49 -0.16 -3.22 12.28
CA ASN A 49 -0.22 -2.90 13.69
C ASN A 49 1.20 -2.74 14.22
N ALA A 50 1.48 -1.62 14.90
CA ALA A 50 2.84 -1.31 15.33
C ALA A 50 3.37 -2.28 16.38
N LYS A 51 2.51 -2.90 17.18
CA LYS A 51 2.93 -3.83 18.22
C LYS A 51 3.11 -5.24 17.68
N SER A 52 2.12 -5.76 16.96
CA SER A 52 2.14 -7.14 16.48
C SER A 52 2.86 -7.28 15.15
N ASN A 53 3.04 -6.19 14.44
CA ASN A 53 3.61 -6.17 13.10
C ASN A 53 2.80 -6.98 12.10
N LYS A 54 1.51 -7.15 12.37
CA LYS A 54 0.61 -7.88 11.49
C LYS A 54 -0.14 -6.90 10.61
N ILE A 55 -0.47 -7.34 9.39
CA ILE A 55 -1.26 -6.54 8.46
C ILE A 55 -2.68 -6.44 8.97
N VAL A 56 -3.21 -5.23 9.05
CA VAL A 56 -4.58 -5.01 9.48
C VAL A 56 -5.47 -4.45 8.38
N ASN A 57 -4.89 -3.86 7.33
CA ASN A 57 -5.68 -3.29 6.27
C ASN A 57 -4.82 -2.99 5.05
N LYS A 58 -5.45 -2.76 3.91
CA LYS A 58 -4.78 -2.22 2.74
C LYS A 58 -5.77 -1.37 1.97
N VAL A 59 -5.28 -0.32 1.34
CA VAL A 59 -6.09 0.59 0.53
C VAL A 59 -5.38 0.79 -0.79
N SER A 60 -6.08 0.59 -1.89
CA SER A 60 -5.53 0.82 -3.22
C SER A 60 -6.11 2.12 -3.78
N PHE A 61 -5.27 2.89 -4.46
CA PHE A 61 -5.67 4.20 -4.99
C PHE A 61 -4.78 4.58 -6.17
N VAL A 62 -5.28 5.45 -7.01
CA VAL A 62 -4.52 5.93 -8.17
C VAL A 62 -3.84 7.26 -7.82
N SER A 63 -4.57 8.15 -7.17
CA SER A 63 -4.04 9.46 -6.78
C SER A 63 -4.93 10.00 -5.67
N GLY A 64 -4.60 11.19 -5.18
CA GLY A 64 -5.43 11.86 -4.21
C GLY A 64 -4.72 12.14 -2.90
N ASN A 65 -5.51 12.39 -1.85
CA ASN A 65 -4.99 12.84 -0.57
C ASN A 65 -4.01 11.87 0.09
N LYS A 66 -4.12 10.59 -0.24
CA LYS A 66 -3.21 9.62 0.36
C LYS A 66 -1.76 9.85 -0.06
N LEU A 67 -1.53 10.33 -1.28
CA LEU A 67 -0.18 10.64 -1.70
C LEU A 67 0.39 11.84 -0.95
N ASP A 68 -0.46 12.75 -0.52
CA ASP A 68 -0.01 13.91 0.24
C ASP A 68 0.58 13.53 1.59
N LEU A 69 0.18 12.38 2.15
CA LEU A 69 0.74 11.88 3.40
C LEU A 69 2.21 11.49 3.24
N TYR A 70 2.67 11.35 2.02
CA TYR A 70 4.04 11.00 1.71
C TYR A 70 4.77 12.17 1.04
N SER A 71 4.32 13.39 1.33
CA SER A 71 4.96 14.58 0.77
C SER A 71 6.44 14.59 1.16
N GLY A 72 7.28 15.02 0.25
CA GLY A 72 8.71 14.95 0.47
C GLY A 72 9.37 13.69 -0.07
N VAL A 73 8.58 12.71 -0.48
CA VAL A 73 9.07 11.49 -1.09
C VAL A 73 8.89 11.59 -2.60
N LYS A 74 9.94 11.26 -3.33
CA LYS A 74 9.84 11.24 -4.79
C LYS A 74 9.24 9.91 -5.21
N ILE A 75 8.02 9.95 -5.70
CA ILE A 75 7.29 8.76 -6.11
C ILE A 75 7.43 8.51 -7.61
N LEU A 76 7.89 9.50 -8.33
CA LEU A 76 8.05 9.41 -9.78
C LEU A 76 9.37 8.79 -10.16
#